data_6dbfd4401dd3574107b84d29b565edc6
#
_entry.id   6dbfd4401dd3574107b84d29b565edc6
#
_cell.length_a   1.000
_cell.length_b   1.000
_cell.length_c   1.000
_cell.angle_alpha   90.00
_cell.angle_beta   90.00
_cell.angle_gamma   90.00
#
_symmetry.space_group_name_H-M   'P 1'
#
loop_
_entity.id
_entity.type
_entity.pdbx_description
1 polymer ?
#
loop_
_entity_poly.entity_id
_entity_poly.type
_entity_poly.pdbx_seq_one_letter_code
_entity_poly.pdbx_strand_id
1 'polypeptide(L)'
;MRIETERIIITEFDLSMAESVHRNSLDEDNRRFVPDEVFETVEDAKETIEFLMSVYESEEGPLVYPVLLKDGTNIGYVQLVPMEEGFEVGYHIGKEYTNNGYATEAVKVFLDEIMPKKKIDTVYGICLSENTASKKVLEKSGFVKEYEGMGQYQGESRQIAKYVLRSRKQKK
;
A
#
# COMPACT_ATOMS: atom_id res chain seq x y z
N MET A 1 -8.23 13.80 -1.07
CA MET A 1 -7.17 13.63 -2.09
C MET A 1 -7.72 12.89 -3.30
N ARG A 2 -7.30 13.27 -4.48
CA ARG A 2 -7.67 12.54 -5.70
C ARG A 2 -6.51 12.62 -6.69
N ILE A 3 -6.01 11.47 -7.08
CA ILE A 3 -4.95 11.34 -8.07
C ILE A 3 -5.53 10.57 -9.25
N GLU A 4 -5.38 11.10 -10.44
CA GLU A 4 -5.90 10.47 -11.64
C GLU A 4 -4.81 10.32 -12.69
N THR A 5 -4.66 9.10 -13.22
CA THR A 5 -3.77 8.82 -14.36
C THR A 5 -4.64 8.40 -15.55
N GLU A 6 -4.03 7.96 -16.63
CA GLU A 6 -4.80 7.43 -17.78
C GLU A 6 -5.59 6.17 -17.44
N ARG A 7 -5.10 5.38 -16.48
CA ARG A 7 -5.67 4.05 -16.19
C ARG A 7 -6.36 3.94 -14.84
N ILE A 8 -5.95 4.73 -13.82
CA ILE A 8 -6.41 4.56 -12.45
C ILE A 8 -6.75 5.88 -11.78
N ILE A 9 -7.54 5.76 -10.71
CA ILE A 9 -7.88 6.87 -9.81
C ILE A 9 -7.58 6.40 -8.39
N ILE A 10 -6.85 7.21 -7.62
CA ILE A 10 -6.60 6.98 -6.20
C ILE A 10 -7.34 8.07 -5.43
N THR A 11 -8.24 7.68 -4.53
CA THR A 11 -9.06 8.61 -3.78
C THR A 11 -9.35 8.04 -2.38
N GLU A 12 -10.20 8.70 -1.62
CA GLU A 12 -10.57 8.22 -0.27
C GLU A 12 -11.62 7.12 -0.34
N PHE A 13 -11.61 6.24 0.66
CA PHE A 13 -12.66 5.20 0.77
C PHE A 13 -14.02 5.82 1.07
N ASP A 14 -15.07 5.13 0.65
CA ASP A 14 -16.42 5.33 1.14
C ASP A 14 -17.03 3.95 1.43
N LEU A 15 -18.13 3.94 2.18
CA LEU A 15 -18.74 2.69 2.64
C LEU A 15 -19.28 1.81 1.51
N SER A 16 -19.56 2.38 0.35
CA SER A 16 -20.02 1.60 -0.81
C SER A 16 -18.94 0.64 -1.33
N MET A 17 -17.69 0.83 -0.91
CA MET A 17 -16.56 -0.01 -1.34
C MET A 17 -16.36 -1.27 -0.48
N ALA A 18 -17.19 -1.47 0.55
CA ALA A 18 -17.00 -2.59 1.50
C ALA A 18 -16.99 -3.97 0.81
N GLU A 19 -17.88 -4.20 -0.14
CA GLU A 19 -17.92 -5.50 -0.84
C GLU A 19 -16.65 -5.74 -1.66
N SER A 20 -16.17 -4.73 -2.38
CA SER A 20 -14.95 -4.87 -3.18
C SER A 20 -13.72 -5.05 -2.31
N VAL A 21 -13.64 -4.33 -1.19
CA VAL A 21 -12.55 -4.47 -0.23
C VAL A 21 -12.51 -5.89 0.34
N HIS A 22 -13.66 -6.40 0.76
CA HIS A 22 -13.80 -7.76 1.25
C HIS A 22 -13.32 -8.76 0.19
N ARG A 23 -13.85 -8.68 -1.02
CA ARG A 23 -13.53 -9.59 -2.11
C ARG A 23 -12.03 -9.57 -2.46
N ASN A 24 -11.47 -8.38 -2.60
CA ASN A 24 -10.05 -8.22 -2.95
C ASN A 24 -9.12 -8.76 -1.87
N SER A 25 -9.53 -8.71 -0.61
CA SER A 25 -8.70 -9.15 0.51
C SER A 25 -8.58 -10.67 0.60
N LEU A 26 -9.47 -11.43 -0.05
CA LEU A 26 -9.55 -12.88 0.10
C LEU A 26 -8.58 -13.67 -0.77
N ASP A 27 -7.80 -13.02 -1.63
CA ASP A 27 -6.90 -13.78 -2.49
C ASP A 27 -5.79 -14.49 -1.69
N GLU A 28 -5.27 -15.59 -2.25
CA GLU A 28 -4.31 -16.44 -1.57
C GLU A 28 -3.00 -15.73 -1.24
N ASP A 29 -2.53 -14.86 -2.12
CA ASP A 29 -1.29 -14.11 -1.89
C ASP A 29 -1.47 -13.14 -0.72
N ASN A 30 -2.65 -12.54 -0.59
CA ASN A 30 -2.95 -11.66 0.53
C ASN A 30 -2.91 -12.45 1.85
N ARG A 31 -3.51 -13.63 1.88
CA ARG A 31 -3.49 -14.50 3.05
C ARG A 31 -2.08 -14.95 3.41
N ARG A 32 -1.25 -15.20 2.41
CA ARG A 32 0.12 -15.67 2.60
C ARG A 32 1.05 -14.57 3.08
N PHE A 33 0.99 -13.39 2.46
CA PHE A 33 1.97 -12.33 2.69
C PHE A 33 1.51 -11.24 3.66
N VAL A 34 0.22 -10.99 3.78
CA VAL A 34 -0.36 -9.96 4.66
C VAL A 34 -1.64 -10.45 5.34
N PRO A 35 -1.57 -11.52 6.15
CA PRO A 35 -2.77 -12.11 6.74
C PRO A 35 -3.60 -11.16 7.61
N ASP A 36 -3.00 -10.12 8.19
CA ASP A 36 -3.72 -9.10 8.97
C ASP A 36 -4.65 -8.25 8.13
N GLU A 37 -4.49 -8.28 6.81
CA GLU A 37 -5.26 -7.44 5.89
C GLU A 37 -6.34 -8.22 5.15
N VAL A 38 -6.70 -9.41 5.66
CA VAL A 38 -7.78 -10.23 5.14
C VAL A 38 -9.06 -9.94 5.93
N PHE A 39 -10.13 -9.61 5.21
CA PHE A 39 -11.45 -9.35 5.83
C PHE A 39 -12.38 -10.51 5.50
N GLU A 40 -12.70 -11.31 6.49
CA GLU A 40 -13.50 -12.53 6.29
C GLU A 40 -14.96 -12.24 5.97
N THR A 41 -15.46 -11.06 6.34
CA THR A 41 -16.84 -10.65 6.07
C THR A 41 -16.88 -9.22 5.51
N VAL A 42 -18.00 -8.88 4.86
CA VAL A 42 -18.24 -7.50 4.40
C VAL A 42 -18.32 -6.55 5.60
N GLU A 43 -18.88 -7.01 6.73
CA GLU A 43 -18.95 -6.18 7.94
C GLU A 43 -17.57 -5.83 8.49
N ASP A 44 -16.63 -6.78 8.46
CA ASP A 44 -15.24 -6.51 8.87
C ASP A 44 -14.61 -5.44 7.99
N ALA A 45 -14.81 -5.55 6.67
CA ALA A 45 -14.32 -4.56 5.73
C ALA A 45 -14.94 -3.19 5.98
N LYS A 46 -16.24 -3.16 6.27
CA LYS A 46 -16.99 -1.93 6.55
C LYS A 46 -16.46 -1.20 7.78
N GLU A 47 -16.22 -1.94 8.87
CA GLU A 47 -15.66 -1.38 10.10
C GLU A 47 -14.28 -0.77 9.86
N THR A 48 -13.45 -1.46 9.07
CA THR A 48 -12.12 -0.97 8.72
C THR A 48 -12.22 0.30 7.88
N ILE A 49 -13.11 0.34 6.90
CA ILE A 49 -13.32 1.53 6.07
C ILE A 49 -13.76 2.73 6.93
N GLU A 50 -14.69 2.52 7.86
CA GLU A 50 -15.12 3.58 8.77
C GLU A 50 -13.95 4.16 9.57
N PHE A 51 -13.11 3.28 10.09
CA PHE A 51 -11.89 3.70 10.80
C PHE A 51 -10.96 4.50 9.88
N LEU A 52 -10.68 3.97 8.69
CA LEU A 52 -9.77 4.63 7.74
C LEU A 52 -10.28 6.00 7.31
N MET A 53 -11.59 6.13 7.10
CA MET A 53 -12.20 7.43 6.78
C MET A 53 -12.00 8.43 7.91
N SER A 54 -12.04 7.96 9.15
CA SER A 54 -11.92 8.84 10.33
C SER A 54 -10.50 9.36 10.56
N VAL A 55 -9.48 8.73 9.97
CA VAL A 55 -8.08 9.09 10.24
C VAL A 55 -7.35 9.77 9.08
N TYR A 56 -8.01 10.10 7.97
CA TYR A 56 -7.36 10.78 6.86
C TYR A 56 -6.74 12.13 7.23
N GLU A 57 -7.34 12.83 8.19
CA GLU A 57 -6.80 14.11 8.67
C GLU A 57 -5.83 13.95 9.84
N SER A 58 -5.65 12.73 10.35
CA SER A 58 -4.75 12.45 11.46
C SER A 58 -3.31 12.41 10.99
N GLU A 59 -2.38 12.86 11.83
CA GLU A 59 -0.95 12.75 11.56
C GLU A 59 -0.37 11.43 12.05
N GLU A 60 -1.12 10.68 12.84
CA GLU A 60 -0.64 9.46 13.50
C GLU A 60 -1.26 8.19 12.93
N GLY A 61 -2.35 8.29 12.21
CA GLY A 61 -3.04 7.11 11.70
C GLY A 61 -2.49 6.62 10.37
N PRO A 62 -2.84 5.38 10.00
CA PRO A 62 -2.50 4.89 8.67
C PRO A 62 -3.28 5.65 7.61
N LEU A 63 -2.63 5.91 6.48
CA LEU A 63 -3.26 6.56 5.33
C LEU A 63 -3.44 5.51 4.24
N VAL A 64 -4.67 5.03 4.07
CA VAL A 64 -4.99 3.96 3.12
C VAL A 64 -6.00 4.47 2.09
N TYR A 65 -5.67 4.34 0.83
CA TYR A 65 -6.48 4.87 -0.28
C TYR A 65 -6.78 3.77 -1.29
N PRO A 66 -8.05 3.62 -1.71
CA PRO A 66 -8.38 2.64 -2.75
C PRO A 66 -7.81 3.05 -4.10
N VAL A 67 -7.50 2.05 -4.91
CA VAL A 67 -7.08 2.22 -6.31
C VAL A 67 -8.25 1.77 -7.17
N LEU A 68 -8.76 2.67 -7.98
CA LEU A 68 -9.92 2.40 -8.84
C LEU A 68 -9.54 2.45 -10.31
N LEU A 69 -10.18 1.62 -11.11
CA LEU A 69 -10.16 1.78 -12.56
C LEU A 69 -11.05 2.97 -12.95
N LYS A 70 -10.97 3.40 -14.20
CA LYS A 70 -11.74 4.57 -14.68
C LYS A 70 -13.25 4.38 -14.61
N ASP A 71 -13.72 3.14 -14.63
CA ASP A 71 -15.14 2.82 -14.49
C ASP A 71 -15.61 2.75 -13.03
N GLY A 72 -14.72 2.99 -12.07
CA GLY A 72 -15.02 2.95 -10.65
C GLY A 72 -14.74 1.61 -9.96
N THR A 73 -14.29 0.59 -10.71
CA THR A 73 -13.98 -0.72 -10.12
C THR A 73 -12.81 -0.60 -9.15
N ASN A 74 -13.01 -1.02 -7.90
CA ASN A 74 -11.94 -1.04 -6.89
C ASN A 74 -11.05 -2.27 -7.11
N ILE A 75 -9.79 -2.04 -7.46
CA ILE A 75 -8.84 -3.12 -7.75
C ILE A 75 -7.81 -3.35 -6.65
N GLY A 76 -7.79 -2.51 -5.61
CA GLY A 76 -6.84 -2.65 -4.53
C GLY A 76 -6.65 -1.37 -3.75
N TYR A 77 -5.47 -1.24 -3.11
CA TYR A 77 -5.17 -0.04 -2.32
C TYR A 77 -3.68 0.25 -2.30
N VAL A 78 -3.36 1.48 -1.89
CA VAL A 78 -2.01 1.91 -1.50
C VAL A 78 -2.12 2.51 -0.11
N GLN A 79 -1.04 2.41 0.68
CA GLN A 79 -1.05 2.93 2.04
C GLN A 79 0.30 3.44 2.49
N LEU A 80 0.27 4.36 3.48
CA LEU A 80 1.44 4.77 4.25
C LEU A 80 1.10 4.60 5.72
N VAL A 81 1.96 3.88 6.43
CA VAL A 81 1.80 3.62 7.86
C VAL A 81 2.97 4.25 8.61
N PRO A 82 2.71 5.08 9.64
CA PRO A 82 3.81 5.65 10.43
C PRO A 82 4.63 4.57 11.13
N MET A 83 5.94 4.77 11.15
CA MET A 83 6.91 3.94 11.87
C MET A 83 7.69 4.83 12.82
N GLU A 84 8.60 4.24 13.61
CA GLU A 84 9.50 5.02 14.46
C GLU A 84 10.43 5.91 13.62
N GLU A 85 10.83 5.46 12.45
CA GLU A 85 11.81 6.13 11.59
C GLU A 85 11.26 6.64 10.27
N GLY A 86 9.99 7.02 10.21
CA GLY A 86 9.38 7.51 8.97
C GLY A 86 8.09 6.77 8.68
N PHE A 87 7.93 6.32 7.44
CA PHE A 87 6.69 5.68 7.00
C PHE A 87 7.00 4.42 6.22
N GLU A 88 6.10 3.45 6.31
CA GLU A 88 6.17 2.24 5.51
C GLU A 88 5.08 2.25 4.46
N VAL A 89 5.44 2.01 3.20
CA VAL A 89 4.47 1.86 2.12
C VAL A 89 3.93 0.43 2.08
N GLY A 90 2.65 0.31 1.84
CA GLY A 90 2.01 -0.96 1.56
C GLY A 90 1.10 -0.83 0.35
N TYR A 91 0.77 -1.93 -0.28
CA TYR A 91 -0.10 -1.94 -1.44
C TYR A 91 -0.59 -3.36 -1.70
N HIS A 92 -1.74 -3.44 -2.34
CA HIS A 92 -2.30 -4.71 -2.78
C HIS A 92 -3.13 -4.46 -4.03
N ILE A 93 -2.98 -5.32 -5.03
CA ILE A 93 -3.81 -5.32 -6.23
C ILE A 93 -4.47 -6.69 -6.31
N GLY A 94 -5.78 -6.73 -6.50
CA GLY A 94 -6.54 -7.97 -6.59
C GLY A 94 -6.02 -8.86 -7.70
N LYS A 95 -6.07 -10.18 -7.47
CA LYS A 95 -5.46 -11.18 -8.34
C LYS A 95 -5.83 -11.04 -9.81
N GLU A 96 -7.07 -10.68 -10.10
CA GLU A 96 -7.57 -10.51 -11.47
C GLU A 96 -6.89 -9.37 -12.23
N TYR A 97 -6.28 -8.44 -11.51
CA TYR A 97 -5.69 -7.21 -12.06
C TYR A 97 -4.17 -7.18 -11.97
N THR A 98 -3.55 -8.24 -11.45
CA THR A 98 -2.08 -8.32 -11.35
C THR A 98 -1.45 -8.51 -12.73
N ASN A 99 -0.14 -8.29 -12.81
CA ASN A 99 0.67 -8.41 -14.03
C ASN A 99 0.33 -7.38 -15.11
N ASN A 100 -0.29 -6.26 -14.73
CA ASN A 100 -0.64 -5.15 -15.64
C ASN A 100 0.09 -3.86 -15.29
N GLY A 101 0.97 -3.90 -14.30
CA GLY A 101 1.73 -2.72 -13.85
C GLY A 101 0.95 -1.76 -12.96
N TYR A 102 -0.25 -2.12 -12.52
CA TYR A 102 -1.07 -1.24 -11.69
C TYR A 102 -0.44 -0.94 -10.34
N ALA A 103 0.16 -1.93 -9.68
CA ALA A 103 0.78 -1.72 -8.37
C ALA A 103 1.92 -0.70 -8.45
N THR A 104 2.81 -0.87 -9.43
CA THR A 104 3.92 0.07 -9.64
C THR A 104 3.41 1.47 -9.97
N GLU A 105 2.45 1.57 -10.87
CA GLU A 105 1.86 2.86 -11.24
C GLU A 105 1.22 3.55 -10.03
N ALA A 106 0.44 2.81 -9.25
CA ALA A 106 -0.25 3.33 -8.07
C ALA A 106 0.74 3.81 -7.02
N VAL A 107 1.75 2.99 -6.69
CA VAL A 107 2.76 3.35 -5.69
C VAL A 107 3.51 4.62 -6.11
N LYS A 108 3.94 4.70 -7.37
CA LYS A 108 4.69 5.85 -7.86
C LYS A 108 3.89 7.15 -7.76
N VAL A 109 2.68 7.18 -8.30
CA VAL A 109 1.88 8.42 -8.32
C VAL A 109 1.40 8.78 -6.90
N PHE A 110 1.12 7.79 -6.08
CA PHE A 110 0.74 8.02 -4.69
C PHE A 110 1.87 8.70 -3.91
N LEU A 111 3.07 8.15 -3.98
CA LEU A 111 4.22 8.70 -3.25
C LEU A 111 4.64 10.07 -3.82
N ASP A 112 4.57 10.27 -5.13
CA ASP A 112 4.84 11.56 -5.74
C ASP A 112 3.91 12.66 -5.21
N GLU A 113 2.67 12.32 -4.89
CA GLU A 113 1.68 13.27 -4.36
C GLU A 113 1.79 13.44 -2.84
N ILE A 114 1.86 12.31 -2.11
CA ILE A 114 1.74 12.33 -0.65
C ILE A 114 3.01 12.79 0.06
N MET A 115 4.18 12.45 -0.46
CA MET A 115 5.44 12.80 0.20
C MET A 115 5.65 14.31 0.33
N PRO A 116 5.51 15.10 -0.75
CA PRO A 116 5.63 16.54 -0.61
C PRO A 116 4.51 17.16 0.24
N LYS A 117 3.29 16.68 0.07
CA LYS A 117 2.11 17.19 0.78
C LYS A 117 2.22 17.03 2.28
N LYS A 118 2.73 15.90 2.74
CA LYS A 118 2.89 15.58 4.16
C LYS A 118 4.31 15.86 4.66
N LYS A 119 5.17 16.39 3.82
CA LYS A 119 6.59 16.69 4.14
C LYS A 119 7.34 15.45 4.63
N ILE A 120 7.13 14.34 3.94
CA ILE A 120 7.75 13.05 4.26
C ILE A 120 9.05 12.93 3.47
N ASP A 121 10.17 12.69 4.18
CA ASP A 121 11.49 12.58 3.57
C ASP A 121 11.88 11.13 3.25
N THR A 122 11.42 10.18 4.04
CA THR A 122 11.86 8.79 3.93
C THR A 122 10.68 7.84 4.03
N VAL A 123 10.59 6.93 3.06
CA VAL A 123 9.58 5.87 3.04
C VAL A 123 10.29 4.54 2.88
N TYR A 124 9.90 3.57 3.68
CA TYR A 124 10.42 2.21 3.62
C TYR A 124 9.40 1.28 2.97
N GLY A 125 9.90 0.26 2.29
CA GLY A 125 9.08 -0.84 1.80
C GLY A 125 9.68 -2.14 2.32
N ILE A 126 8.89 -2.93 3.04
CA ILE A 126 9.34 -4.16 3.66
C ILE A 126 8.48 -5.31 3.13
N CYS A 127 9.11 -6.35 2.63
CA CYS A 127 8.39 -7.53 2.18
C CYS A 127 9.16 -8.79 2.57
N LEU A 128 8.49 -9.93 2.51
CA LEU A 128 9.18 -11.20 2.69
C LEU A 128 10.17 -11.40 1.53
N SER A 129 11.34 -11.95 1.82
CA SER A 129 12.39 -12.19 0.81
C SER A 129 11.89 -13.04 -0.35
N GLU A 130 10.95 -13.94 -0.12
CA GLU A 130 10.37 -14.80 -1.15
C GLU A 130 9.34 -14.07 -2.03
N ASN A 131 8.89 -12.87 -1.64
CA ASN A 131 7.89 -12.12 -2.38
C ASN A 131 8.53 -11.35 -3.53
N THR A 132 8.81 -12.06 -4.61
CA THR A 132 9.46 -11.51 -5.81
C THR A 132 8.64 -10.40 -6.45
N ALA A 133 7.32 -10.54 -6.47
CA ALA A 133 6.42 -9.54 -7.06
C ALA A 133 6.54 -8.21 -6.33
N SER A 134 6.55 -8.23 -4.99
CA SER A 134 6.69 -7.03 -4.17
C SER A 134 8.06 -6.37 -4.34
N LYS A 135 9.12 -7.17 -4.40
CA LYS A 135 10.46 -6.66 -4.68
C LYS A 135 10.50 -5.88 -5.99
N LYS A 136 9.88 -6.43 -7.04
CA LYS A 136 9.84 -5.77 -8.35
C LYS A 136 9.08 -4.45 -8.32
N VAL A 137 7.96 -4.40 -7.60
CA VAL A 137 7.18 -3.15 -7.47
C VAL A 137 8.03 -2.09 -6.79
N LEU A 138 8.69 -2.42 -5.70
CA LEU A 138 9.53 -1.47 -4.96
C LEU A 138 10.69 -0.97 -5.83
N GLU A 139 11.39 -1.87 -6.50
CA GLU A 139 12.53 -1.50 -7.37
C GLU A 139 12.09 -0.61 -8.52
N LYS A 140 10.99 -0.96 -9.19
CA LYS A 140 10.45 -0.16 -10.29
C LYS A 140 9.90 1.18 -9.84
N SER A 141 9.54 1.29 -8.56
CA SER A 141 9.05 2.54 -7.97
C SER A 141 10.18 3.46 -7.47
N GLY A 142 11.42 3.06 -7.66
CA GLY A 142 12.59 3.88 -7.32
C GLY A 142 13.18 3.59 -5.96
N PHE A 143 12.68 2.60 -5.24
CA PHE A 143 13.26 2.20 -3.96
C PHE A 143 14.58 1.47 -4.17
N VAL A 144 15.49 1.64 -3.21
CA VAL A 144 16.79 0.98 -3.20
C VAL A 144 16.83 0.00 -2.02
N LYS A 145 17.32 -1.21 -2.27
CA LYS A 145 17.42 -2.21 -1.21
C LYS A 145 18.47 -1.78 -0.18
N GLU A 146 18.07 -1.73 1.09
CA GLU A 146 18.93 -1.34 2.20
C GLU A 146 19.40 -2.55 3.00
N TYR A 147 18.58 -3.61 3.07
CA TYR A 147 18.85 -4.78 3.89
C TYR A 147 18.07 -5.98 3.37
N GLU A 148 18.69 -7.15 3.46
CA GLU A 148 17.97 -8.42 3.26
C GLU A 148 18.52 -9.44 4.25
N GLY A 149 17.63 -10.12 4.98
CA GLY A 149 18.00 -11.07 6.01
C GLY A 149 16.87 -11.22 7.03
N MET A 150 17.22 -11.74 8.20
CA MET A 150 16.22 -11.91 9.27
C MET A 150 15.76 -10.56 9.80
N GLY A 151 14.46 -10.43 10.02
CA GLY A 151 13.87 -9.24 10.59
C GLY A 151 12.46 -9.52 11.05
N GLN A 152 11.81 -8.51 11.65
CA GLN A 152 10.44 -8.65 12.12
C GLN A 152 9.46 -8.41 10.98
N TYR A 153 8.48 -9.30 10.83
CA TYR A 153 7.41 -9.17 9.86
C TYR A 153 6.12 -9.67 10.51
N GLN A 154 5.18 -8.76 10.72
CA GLN A 154 3.90 -9.06 11.37
C GLN A 154 4.06 -9.83 12.70
N GLY A 155 5.00 -9.37 13.53
CA GLY A 155 5.25 -9.92 14.86
C GLY A 155 6.07 -11.18 14.88
N GLU A 156 6.54 -11.67 13.74
CA GLU A 156 7.36 -12.87 13.65
C GLU A 156 8.73 -12.56 13.03
N SER A 157 9.72 -13.37 13.40
CA SER A 157 11.06 -13.29 12.81
C SER A 157 11.05 -14.03 11.48
N ARG A 158 11.27 -13.32 10.38
CA ARG A 158 11.21 -13.89 9.03
C ARG A 158 12.35 -13.34 8.17
N GLN A 159 12.63 -14.01 7.06
CA GLN A 159 13.54 -13.47 6.04
C GLN A 159 12.82 -12.36 5.30
N ILE A 160 13.34 -11.14 5.39
CA ILE A 160 12.74 -9.95 4.79
C ILE A 160 13.72 -9.24 3.86
N ALA A 161 13.16 -8.42 2.97
CA ALA A 161 13.91 -7.45 2.20
C ALA A 161 13.38 -6.07 2.55
N LYS A 162 14.25 -5.14 2.92
CA LYS A 162 13.91 -3.78 3.29
C LYS A 162 14.46 -2.81 2.25
N TYR A 163 13.58 -2.00 1.73
CA TYR A 163 13.88 -1.00 0.70
C TYR A 163 13.62 0.40 1.25
N VAL A 164 14.28 1.39 0.68
CA VAL A 164 14.12 2.79 1.10
C VAL A 164 13.99 3.71 -0.11
N LEU A 165 13.09 4.69 0.02
CA LEU A 165 12.94 5.78 -0.93
C LEU A 165 13.08 7.09 -0.17
N ARG A 166 14.00 7.96 -0.61
CA ARG A 166 14.19 9.27 0.00
C ARG A 166 13.71 10.36 -0.92
N SER A 167 13.19 11.44 -0.34
CA SER A 167 12.69 12.57 -1.12
C SER A 167 13.81 13.16 -1.96
N ARG A 168 13.46 13.81 -3.08
CA ARG A 168 14.43 14.43 -3.97
C ARG A 168 15.28 15.49 -3.29
N LYS A 169 14.76 16.14 -2.25
CA LYS A 169 15.50 17.18 -1.49
C LYS A 169 16.68 16.62 -0.74
N GLN A 170 16.67 15.32 -0.40
CA GLN A 170 17.77 14.67 0.32
C GLN A 170 18.82 14.04 -0.59
N LYS A 171 18.57 13.98 -1.88
CA LYS A 171 19.51 13.40 -2.85
C LYS A 171 20.60 14.37 -3.30
N LYS A 172 20.62 15.55 -2.72
CA LYS A 172 21.68 16.54 -3.03
C LYS A 172 22.91 16.30 -2.19
#